data_748d2a32b05fb4a88c100930282a8a4b
#
_entry.id   748d2a32b05fb4a88c100930282a8a4b
#
_cell.length_a   1.000
_cell.length_b   1.000
_cell.length_c   1.000
_cell.angle_alpha   90.00
_cell.angle_beta   90.00
_cell.angle_gamma   90.00
#
_symmetry.space_group_name_H-M   'P 1'
#
loop_
_entity.id
_entity.type
_entity.pdbx_description
1 polymer ?
#
loop_
_entity_poly.entity_id
_entity_poly.type
_entity_poly.pdbx_seq_one_letter_code
_entity_poly.pdbx_strand_id
1 'polypeptide(L)'
;MLLRHCERSEAIHLNCLSQPMHISLKNISFSYSDSLDDAILKNLNLEIRSGECVVLAGESGCGKTTISKLINGLIPHYHSGTMDGDVLLGGKNTSDMTLAEISRVVGSVFQNPRSQFFNIDTDCELAFGCENLGMDPEEIKQRVENVVQEFHLEHLLGRSIFNLSGGEKQKIACASVSAAGPEIFVLDEPSANLDLKTIADLKEIVSRWKKAGKTVVIVEHRLYYLRDVADRICYVKDGQIAYEWTPAELEAKGAAYASSLG
;
A
#
# COMPACT_ATOMS: atom_id res chain seq x y z
N MET A 1 -15.36 36.41 1.89
CA MET A 1 -13.96 35.92 1.91
C MET A 1 -13.87 34.40 2.10
N LEU A 2 -14.81 33.79 2.79
CA LEU A 2 -14.90 32.32 3.02
C LEU A 2 -15.24 31.50 1.75
N LEU A 3 -16.04 32.00 0.83
CA LEU A 3 -16.44 31.29 -0.40
C LEU A 3 -15.29 31.08 -1.40
N ARG A 4 -14.30 31.95 -1.46
CA ARG A 4 -13.13 31.79 -2.34
C ARG A 4 -12.11 30.72 -1.85
N HIS A 5 -12.19 30.33 -0.57
CA HIS A 5 -11.35 29.26 -0.03
C HIS A 5 -11.91 27.88 -0.37
N CYS A 6 -13.24 27.74 -0.43
CA CYS A 6 -13.91 26.48 -0.80
C CYS A 6 -13.69 26.16 -2.28
N GLU A 7 -13.84 27.13 -3.18
CA GLU A 7 -13.62 26.94 -4.63
C GLU A 7 -12.17 26.60 -4.98
N ARG A 8 -11.18 27.13 -4.25
CA ARG A 8 -9.77 26.72 -4.42
C ARG A 8 -9.49 25.29 -3.95
N SER A 9 -10.16 24.84 -2.89
CA SER A 9 -10.05 23.48 -2.38
C SER A 9 -10.61 22.47 -3.39
N GLU A 10 -11.78 22.75 -3.99
CA GLU A 10 -12.41 21.89 -5.00
C GLU A 10 -11.64 21.86 -6.32
N ALA A 11 -11.09 23.00 -6.77
CA ALA A 11 -10.28 23.07 -7.99
C ALA A 11 -8.93 22.33 -7.85
N ILE A 12 -8.34 22.32 -6.65
CA ILE A 12 -7.15 21.52 -6.34
C ILE A 12 -7.53 20.03 -6.32
N HIS A 13 -8.72 19.69 -5.85
CA HIS A 13 -9.25 18.32 -5.79
C HIS A 13 -9.43 17.71 -7.19
N LEU A 14 -10.02 18.46 -8.13
CA LEU A 14 -10.27 18.02 -9.51
C LEU A 14 -8.98 17.93 -10.36
N ASN A 15 -7.97 18.75 -10.09
CA ASN A 15 -6.70 18.71 -10.82
C ASN A 15 -5.75 17.60 -10.32
N CYS A 16 -5.89 17.12 -9.09
CA CYS A 16 -5.05 16.03 -8.57
C CYS A 16 -5.48 14.65 -9.12
N LEU A 17 -6.76 14.48 -9.50
CA LEU A 17 -7.32 13.23 -10.03
C LEU A 17 -7.09 13.02 -11.53
N SER A 18 -6.52 14.00 -12.25
CA SER A 18 -6.33 13.94 -13.70
C SER A 18 -4.91 13.56 -14.14
N GLN A 19 -3.95 13.46 -13.23
CA GLN A 19 -2.58 13.01 -13.56
C GLN A 19 -2.37 11.55 -13.15
N PRO A 20 -1.70 10.74 -14.01
CA PRO A 20 -1.38 9.36 -13.66
C PRO A 20 -0.55 9.34 -12.37
N MET A 21 -1.05 8.63 -11.34
CA MET A 21 -0.43 8.57 -10.02
C MET A 21 0.73 7.57 -10.04
N HIS A 22 1.87 8.00 -10.59
CA HIS A 22 3.13 7.25 -10.54
C HIS A 22 3.89 7.53 -9.24
N ILE A 23 4.70 6.57 -8.82
CA ILE A 23 5.57 6.66 -7.65
C ILE A 23 7.00 6.76 -8.15
N SER A 24 7.76 7.71 -7.63
CA SER A 24 9.18 7.87 -7.97
C SER A 24 10.01 8.10 -6.72
N LEU A 25 10.92 7.17 -6.43
CA LEU A 25 11.95 7.32 -5.41
C LEU A 25 13.26 7.64 -6.13
N LYS A 26 13.85 8.81 -5.84
CA LYS A 26 15.06 9.32 -6.52
C LYS A 26 16.20 9.48 -5.55
N ASN A 27 17.26 8.70 -5.75
CA ASN A 27 18.51 8.76 -4.99
C ASN A 27 18.31 8.67 -3.48
N ILE A 28 17.34 7.86 -3.03
CA ILE A 28 16.97 7.76 -1.62
C ILE A 28 18.09 7.09 -0.83
N SER A 29 18.63 7.83 0.13
CA SER A 29 19.42 7.30 1.23
C SER A 29 18.69 7.59 2.54
N PHE A 30 18.49 6.58 3.38
CA PHE A 30 17.73 6.74 4.62
C PHE A 30 18.34 5.94 5.77
N SER A 31 18.43 6.58 6.93
CA SER A 31 18.76 5.95 8.22
C SER A 31 17.77 6.36 9.29
N TYR A 32 17.45 5.44 10.20
CA TYR A 32 16.68 5.76 11.42
C TYR A 32 17.53 6.48 12.50
N SER A 33 18.83 6.60 12.28
CA SER A 33 19.76 7.37 13.13
C SER A 33 19.96 8.80 12.60
N ASP A 34 20.67 9.61 13.36
CA ASP A 34 21.02 10.98 12.99
C ASP A 34 22.13 11.07 11.94
N SER A 35 22.65 9.93 11.45
CA SER A 35 23.70 9.85 10.42
C SER A 35 23.31 8.88 9.31
N LEU A 36 23.74 9.17 8.08
CA LEU A 36 23.63 8.26 6.93
C LEU A 36 24.73 7.18 6.89
N ASP A 37 25.68 7.17 7.84
CA ASP A 37 26.72 6.13 7.89
C ASP A 37 26.12 4.72 8.04
N ASP A 38 25.02 4.61 8.80
CA ASP A 38 24.25 3.38 9.00
C ASP A 38 22.96 3.33 8.14
N ALA A 39 23.06 3.87 6.92
CA ALA A 39 21.89 3.95 6.04
C ALA A 39 21.34 2.55 5.69
N ILE A 40 20.03 2.36 5.95
CA ILE A 40 19.28 1.18 5.56
C ILE A 40 18.97 1.18 4.07
N LEU A 41 18.70 2.37 3.49
CA LEU A 41 18.58 2.57 2.06
C LEU A 41 19.76 3.40 1.57
N LYS A 42 20.35 3.01 0.43
CA LYS A 42 21.60 3.58 -0.09
C LYS A 42 21.46 3.94 -1.56
N ASN A 43 21.21 5.22 -1.86
CA ASN A 43 21.04 5.70 -3.23
C ASN A 43 20.02 4.87 -4.04
N LEU A 44 18.89 4.50 -3.38
CA LEU A 44 17.84 3.70 -3.98
C LEU A 44 17.09 4.53 -5.02
N ASN A 45 16.90 3.95 -6.20
CA ASN A 45 16.08 4.51 -7.26
C ASN A 45 15.00 3.49 -7.63
N LEU A 46 13.73 3.93 -7.68
CA LEU A 46 12.60 3.07 -8.02
C LEU A 46 11.50 3.91 -8.65
N GLU A 47 11.10 3.54 -9.86
CA GLU A 47 9.96 4.13 -10.56
C GLU A 47 8.85 3.08 -10.69
N ILE A 48 7.62 3.44 -10.27
CA ILE A 48 6.43 2.58 -10.40
C ILE A 48 5.38 3.36 -11.19
N ARG A 49 4.93 2.77 -12.29
CA ARG A 49 3.95 3.40 -13.17
C ARG A 49 2.55 3.32 -12.57
N SER A 50 1.69 4.28 -12.94
CA SER A 50 0.26 4.20 -12.60
C SER A 50 -0.36 2.90 -13.12
N GLY A 51 -1.12 2.20 -12.25
CA GLY A 51 -1.73 0.91 -12.58
C GLY A 51 -0.79 -0.30 -12.56
N GLU A 52 0.50 -0.10 -12.23
CA GLU A 52 1.47 -1.19 -12.10
C GLU A 52 1.34 -1.91 -10.76
N CYS A 53 1.44 -3.23 -10.79
CA CYS A 53 1.56 -4.06 -9.58
C CYS A 53 3.02 -4.49 -9.41
N VAL A 54 3.71 -3.93 -8.42
CA VAL A 54 5.13 -4.19 -8.13
C VAL A 54 5.26 -4.94 -6.81
N VAL A 55 6.05 -6.01 -6.84
CA VAL A 55 6.40 -6.78 -5.64
C VAL A 55 7.83 -6.46 -5.22
N LEU A 56 8.02 -6.04 -3.97
CA LEU A 56 9.33 -5.85 -3.34
C LEU A 56 9.70 -7.13 -2.61
N ALA A 57 10.65 -7.87 -3.13
CA ALA A 57 11.19 -9.10 -2.55
C ALA A 57 12.61 -8.87 -1.99
N GLY A 58 13.09 -9.78 -1.15
CA GLY A 58 14.44 -9.74 -0.59
C GLY A 58 14.50 -10.24 0.86
N GLU A 59 15.67 -10.35 1.42
CA GLU A 59 15.90 -10.83 2.78
C GLU A 59 15.27 -9.92 3.84
N SER A 60 15.02 -10.46 5.03
CA SER A 60 14.54 -9.65 6.16
C SER A 60 15.59 -8.57 6.52
N GLY A 61 15.13 -7.35 6.79
CA GLY A 61 16.00 -6.23 7.16
C GLY A 61 16.67 -5.50 5.98
N CYS A 62 16.48 -5.92 4.72
CA CYS A 62 17.12 -5.27 3.56
C CYS A 62 16.50 -3.90 3.16
N GLY A 63 15.45 -3.43 3.86
CA GLY A 63 14.87 -2.10 3.65
C GLY A 63 13.47 -2.08 3.00
N LYS A 64 12.83 -3.22 2.69
CA LYS A 64 11.50 -3.27 2.04
C LYS A 64 10.42 -2.48 2.78
N THR A 65 10.25 -2.74 4.08
CA THR A 65 9.29 -2.00 4.93
C THR A 65 9.64 -0.50 5.02
N THR A 66 10.91 -0.15 4.92
CA THR A 66 11.33 1.26 4.87
C THR A 66 10.87 1.91 3.56
N ILE A 67 10.97 1.20 2.43
CA ILE A 67 10.45 1.67 1.14
C ILE A 67 8.94 1.86 1.22
N SER A 68 8.18 0.92 1.80
CA SER A 68 6.73 1.06 1.96
C SER A 68 6.36 2.27 2.83
N LYS A 69 7.12 2.53 3.91
CA LYS A 69 6.93 3.69 4.80
C LYS A 69 7.26 5.03 4.12
N LEU A 70 8.17 5.05 3.19
CA LEU A 70 8.45 6.24 2.36
C LEU A 70 7.28 6.54 1.42
N ILE A 71 6.74 5.50 0.76
CA ILE A 71 5.62 5.65 -0.19
C ILE A 71 4.35 6.11 0.52
N ASN A 72 4.04 5.58 1.71
CA ASN A 72 2.83 5.94 2.44
C ASN A 72 2.99 7.17 3.36
N GLY A 73 4.15 7.84 3.31
CA GLY A 73 4.43 9.05 4.04
C GLY A 73 4.68 8.88 5.55
N LEU A 74 4.73 7.65 6.07
CA LEU A 74 5.12 7.44 7.47
C LEU A 74 6.57 7.88 7.73
N ILE A 75 7.39 7.91 6.71
CA ILE A 75 8.68 8.59 6.68
C ILE A 75 8.53 9.78 5.71
N PRO A 76 8.81 11.01 6.11
CA PRO A 76 9.39 11.43 7.39
C PRO A 76 8.37 11.83 8.46
N HIS A 77 7.06 11.79 8.19
CA HIS A 77 6.05 12.44 9.03
C HIS A 77 5.80 11.77 10.39
N TYR A 78 6.00 10.46 10.50
CA TYR A 78 5.78 9.71 11.74
C TYR A 78 7.08 9.10 12.29
N HIS A 79 7.92 8.55 11.42
CA HIS A 79 9.22 8.02 11.79
C HIS A 79 10.29 9.07 11.45
N SER A 80 11.02 9.50 12.48
CA SER A 80 12.20 10.37 12.31
C SER A 80 13.39 9.58 11.77
N GLY A 81 14.34 10.30 11.19
CA GLY A 81 15.60 9.79 10.68
C GLY A 81 16.25 10.79 9.73
N THR A 82 17.41 10.44 9.23
CA THR A 82 18.14 11.24 8.23
C THR A 82 17.84 10.69 6.85
N MET A 83 17.38 11.56 5.95
CA MET A 83 17.00 11.20 4.58
C MET A 83 17.66 12.15 3.58
N ASP A 84 18.15 11.59 2.47
CA ASP A 84 18.56 12.31 1.27
C ASP A 84 17.77 11.75 0.07
N GLY A 85 17.55 12.59 -0.95
CA GLY A 85 16.74 12.23 -2.11
C GLY A 85 15.25 12.61 -2.00
N ASP A 86 14.47 12.26 -3.03
CA ASP A 86 13.06 12.67 -3.17
C ASP A 86 12.12 11.47 -3.33
N VAL A 87 10.99 11.51 -2.65
CA VAL A 87 9.85 10.60 -2.84
C VAL A 87 8.70 11.36 -3.47
N LEU A 88 8.32 11.00 -4.69
CA LEU A 88 7.31 11.71 -5.45
C LEU A 88 6.08 10.82 -5.67
N LEU A 89 4.90 11.36 -5.39
CA LEU A 89 3.58 10.78 -5.71
C LEU A 89 2.88 11.68 -6.72
N GLY A 90 2.68 11.18 -7.94
CA GLY A 90 2.11 11.99 -9.03
C GLY A 90 2.92 13.26 -9.32
N GLY A 91 4.23 13.23 -9.08
CA GLY A 91 5.14 14.36 -9.29
C GLY A 91 5.24 15.32 -8.10
N LYS A 92 4.47 15.14 -7.01
CA LYS A 92 4.53 15.97 -5.79
C LYS A 92 5.39 15.26 -4.74
N ASN A 93 6.34 15.98 -4.13
CA ASN A 93 7.19 15.40 -3.09
C ASN A 93 6.38 15.13 -1.81
N THR A 94 6.52 13.93 -1.25
CA THR A 94 5.82 13.53 0.00
C THR A 94 6.22 14.39 1.20
N SER A 95 7.43 14.95 1.19
CA SER A 95 7.89 15.89 2.23
C SER A 95 7.10 17.21 2.26
N ASP A 96 6.51 17.60 1.11
CA ASP A 96 5.69 18.82 0.96
C ASP A 96 4.19 18.55 1.16
N MET A 97 3.81 17.29 1.40
CA MET A 97 2.44 16.86 1.61
C MET A 97 2.18 16.59 3.10
N THR A 98 0.98 16.84 3.57
CA THR A 98 0.54 16.34 4.87
C THR A 98 0.18 14.86 4.81
N LEU A 99 0.23 14.14 5.95
CA LEU A 99 -0.25 12.75 6.01
C LEU A 99 -1.72 12.62 5.54
N ALA A 100 -2.56 13.62 5.82
CA ALA A 100 -3.94 13.64 5.36
C ALA A 100 -4.06 13.74 3.83
N GLU A 101 -3.18 14.49 3.16
CA GLU A 101 -3.12 14.53 1.69
C GLU A 101 -2.59 13.22 1.10
N ILE A 102 -1.58 12.62 1.72
CA ILE A 102 -1.03 11.32 1.30
C ILE A 102 -2.08 10.21 1.47
N SER A 103 -2.80 10.18 2.61
CA SER A 103 -3.81 9.16 2.89
C SER A 103 -5.03 9.19 1.95
N ARG A 104 -5.27 10.31 1.26
CA ARG A 104 -6.29 10.39 0.19
C ARG A 104 -5.90 9.61 -1.07
N VAL A 105 -4.60 9.44 -1.31
CA VAL A 105 -4.08 8.82 -2.54
C VAL A 105 -3.40 7.47 -2.28
N VAL A 106 -2.89 7.23 -1.07
CA VAL A 106 -2.21 6.00 -0.68
C VAL A 106 -2.96 5.31 0.46
N GLY A 107 -3.46 4.12 0.19
CA GLY A 107 -4.02 3.23 1.21
C GLY A 107 -2.99 2.17 1.62
N SER A 108 -2.86 1.94 2.93
CA SER A 108 -1.88 0.99 3.48
C SER A 108 -2.55 -0.19 4.16
N VAL A 109 -2.04 -1.39 3.91
CA VAL A 109 -2.40 -2.62 4.63
C VAL A 109 -1.14 -3.13 5.32
N PHE A 110 -1.15 -3.15 6.65
CA PHE A 110 0.00 -3.52 7.46
C PHE A 110 0.10 -5.05 7.66
N GLN A 111 1.30 -5.54 7.95
CA GLN A 111 1.61 -6.94 8.23
C GLN A 111 0.70 -7.56 9.31
N ASN A 112 0.38 -6.80 10.36
CA ASN A 112 -0.54 -7.22 11.39
C ASN A 112 -1.85 -6.42 11.28
N PRO A 113 -2.93 -7.01 10.75
CA PRO A 113 -4.20 -6.30 10.62
C PRO A 113 -4.75 -5.77 11.96
N ARG A 114 -4.41 -6.41 13.09
CA ARG A 114 -4.86 -5.95 14.42
C ARG A 114 -4.32 -4.57 14.80
N SER A 115 -3.13 -4.21 14.33
CA SER A 115 -2.55 -2.89 14.59
C SER A 115 -3.16 -1.78 13.73
N GLN A 116 -3.96 -2.15 12.73
CA GLN A 116 -4.62 -1.23 11.80
C GLN A 116 -6.02 -0.83 12.26
N PHE A 117 -6.70 -1.68 13.04
CA PHE A 117 -8.08 -1.47 13.45
C PHE A 117 -8.21 -0.43 14.56
N PHE A 118 -9.14 0.49 14.39
CA PHE A 118 -9.52 1.52 15.36
C PHE A 118 -10.87 1.24 16.01
N ASN A 119 -11.75 0.47 15.36
CA ASN A 119 -13.09 0.19 15.83
C ASN A 119 -13.22 -1.22 16.43
N ILE A 120 -14.31 -1.43 17.17
CA ILE A 120 -14.63 -2.72 17.81
C ILE A 120 -15.39 -3.63 16.84
N ASP A 121 -16.20 -3.05 15.99
CA ASP A 121 -17.06 -3.76 15.04
C ASP A 121 -16.66 -3.52 13.57
N THR A 122 -17.10 -4.42 12.72
CA THR A 122 -16.74 -4.44 11.30
C THR A 122 -17.36 -3.28 10.51
N ASP A 123 -18.59 -2.88 10.84
CA ASP A 123 -19.30 -1.84 10.08
C ASP A 123 -18.64 -0.49 10.26
N CYS A 124 -18.37 -0.10 11.51
CA CYS A 124 -17.63 1.12 11.84
C CYS A 124 -16.20 1.11 11.25
N GLU A 125 -15.53 -0.05 11.25
CA GLU A 125 -14.18 -0.14 10.67
C GLU A 125 -14.19 0.04 9.15
N LEU A 126 -15.19 -0.48 8.44
CA LEU A 126 -15.34 -0.30 7.00
C LEU A 126 -15.60 1.17 6.63
N ALA A 127 -16.33 1.91 7.45
CA ALA A 127 -16.65 3.33 7.23
C ALA A 127 -15.51 4.28 7.66
N PHE A 128 -14.67 3.84 8.61
CA PHE A 128 -13.70 4.70 9.33
C PHE A 128 -12.79 5.54 8.43
N GLY A 129 -12.22 4.93 7.37
CA GLY A 129 -11.38 5.64 6.42
C GLY A 129 -12.11 6.77 5.69
N CYS A 130 -13.35 6.51 5.26
CA CYS A 130 -14.20 7.47 4.57
C CYS A 130 -14.62 8.62 5.50
N GLU A 131 -14.95 8.32 6.76
CA GLU A 131 -15.30 9.31 7.79
C GLU A 131 -14.12 10.25 8.06
N ASN A 132 -12.90 9.72 8.21
CA ASN A 132 -11.69 10.52 8.41
C ASN A 132 -11.35 11.42 7.22
N LEU A 133 -11.74 11.02 6.02
CA LEU A 133 -11.61 11.84 4.81
C LEU A 133 -12.69 12.92 4.69
N GLY A 134 -13.70 12.92 5.59
CA GLY A 134 -14.79 13.88 5.61
C GLY A 134 -15.78 13.70 4.47
N MET A 135 -16.00 12.47 4.01
CA MET A 135 -16.96 12.15 2.94
C MET A 135 -18.41 12.33 3.41
N ASP A 136 -19.32 12.54 2.47
CA ASP A 136 -20.75 12.60 2.77
C ASP A 136 -21.30 11.27 3.27
N PRO A 137 -22.20 11.23 4.27
CA PRO A 137 -22.73 9.98 4.84
C PRO A 137 -23.36 9.03 3.82
N GLU A 138 -24.07 9.52 2.81
CA GLU A 138 -24.67 8.70 1.77
C GLU A 138 -23.57 8.12 0.85
N GLU A 139 -22.54 8.89 0.55
CA GLU A 139 -21.36 8.39 -0.18
C GLU A 139 -20.63 7.29 0.60
N ILE A 140 -20.43 7.49 1.92
CA ILE A 140 -19.81 6.48 2.79
C ILE A 140 -20.61 5.19 2.74
N LYS A 141 -21.92 5.27 2.92
CA LYS A 141 -22.81 4.11 2.88
C LYS A 141 -22.68 3.34 1.54
N GLN A 142 -22.73 4.07 0.42
CA GLN A 142 -22.61 3.44 -0.90
C GLN A 142 -21.25 2.78 -1.10
N ARG A 143 -20.15 3.41 -0.64
CA ARG A 143 -18.79 2.85 -0.73
C ARG A 143 -18.63 1.59 0.11
N VAL A 144 -19.16 1.60 1.34
CA VAL A 144 -19.16 0.43 2.22
C VAL A 144 -19.99 -0.71 1.62
N GLU A 145 -21.20 -0.43 1.13
CA GLU A 145 -22.03 -1.45 0.45
C GLU A 145 -21.31 -2.07 -0.75
N ASN A 146 -20.63 -1.24 -1.56
CA ASN A 146 -19.88 -1.70 -2.72
C ASN A 146 -18.73 -2.64 -2.33
N VAL A 147 -17.89 -2.28 -1.35
CA VAL A 147 -16.77 -3.15 -0.92
C VAL A 147 -17.25 -4.41 -0.21
N VAL A 148 -18.36 -4.34 0.52
CA VAL A 148 -19.00 -5.52 1.15
C VAL A 148 -19.42 -6.53 0.09
N GLN A 149 -20.08 -6.09 -0.97
CA GLN A 149 -20.47 -6.94 -2.09
C GLN A 149 -19.26 -7.45 -2.88
N GLU A 150 -18.32 -6.55 -3.16
CA GLU A 150 -17.12 -6.87 -3.95
C GLU A 150 -16.24 -7.93 -3.27
N PHE A 151 -16.12 -7.87 -1.96
CA PHE A 151 -15.24 -8.79 -1.19
C PHE A 151 -16.03 -9.90 -0.49
N HIS A 152 -17.34 -9.98 -0.72
CA HIS A 152 -18.25 -11.00 -0.15
C HIS A 152 -18.22 -11.03 1.39
N LEU A 153 -18.39 -9.85 2.01
CA LEU A 153 -18.24 -9.65 3.45
C LEU A 153 -19.57 -9.62 4.21
N GLU A 154 -20.71 -9.88 3.56
CA GLU A 154 -22.05 -9.77 4.15
C GLU A 154 -22.17 -10.57 5.46
N HIS A 155 -21.53 -11.73 5.52
CA HIS A 155 -21.52 -12.62 6.69
C HIS A 155 -20.63 -12.12 7.84
N LEU A 156 -19.85 -11.07 7.62
CA LEU A 156 -18.97 -10.45 8.63
C LEU A 156 -19.55 -9.17 9.22
N LEU A 157 -20.60 -8.61 8.63
CA LEU A 157 -21.23 -7.38 9.13
C LEU A 157 -21.81 -7.57 10.54
N GLY A 158 -21.79 -6.50 11.34
CA GLY A 158 -22.30 -6.50 12.71
C GLY A 158 -21.48 -7.36 13.68
N ARG A 159 -20.31 -7.85 13.29
CA ARG A 159 -19.46 -8.70 14.15
C ARG A 159 -18.37 -7.90 14.83
N SER A 160 -18.03 -8.32 16.04
CA SER A 160 -16.83 -7.79 16.71
C SER A 160 -15.57 -8.27 15.99
N ILE A 161 -14.66 -7.33 15.68
CA ILE A 161 -13.36 -7.60 15.05
C ILE A 161 -12.52 -8.57 15.88
N PHE A 162 -12.66 -8.56 17.20
CA PHE A 162 -11.94 -9.48 18.08
C PHE A 162 -12.28 -10.94 17.84
N ASN A 163 -13.52 -11.21 17.40
CA ASN A 163 -14.04 -12.55 17.14
C ASN A 163 -13.76 -13.07 15.73
N LEU A 164 -13.09 -12.28 14.88
CA LEU A 164 -12.73 -12.66 13.54
C LEU A 164 -11.47 -13.53 13.53
N SER A 165 -11.41 -14.50 12.60
CA SER A 165 -10.18 -15.22 12.26
C SER A 165 -9.13 -14.28 11.64
N GLY A 166 -7.88 -14.73 11.55
CA GLY A 166 -6.80 -13.94 10.91
C GLY A 166 -7.14 -13.55 9.47
N GLY A 167 -7.68 -14.47 8.69
CA GLY A 167 -8.09 -14.23 7.31
C GLY A 167 -9.26 -13.27 7.18
N GLU A 168 -10.29 -13.39 8.03
CA GLU A 168 -11.40 -12.44 8.06
C GLU A 168 -10.92 -11.04 8.43
N LYS A 169 -10.00 -10.92 9.41
CA LYS A 169 -9.36 -9.64 9.75
C LYS A 169 -8.63 -9.05 8.55
N GLN A 170 -7.86 -9.85 7.81
CA GLN A 170 -7.16 -9.39 6.62
C GLN A 170 -8.12 -8.87 5.55
N LYS A 171 -9.24 -9.58 5.31
CA LYS A 171 -10.27 -9.12 4.38
C LYS A 171 -10.89 -7.80 4.81
N ILE A 172 -11.26 -7.64 6.09
CA ILE A 172 -11.80 -6.37 6.62
C ILE A 172 -10.77 -5.25 6.49
N ALA A 173 -9.49 -5.49 6.79
CA ALA A 173 -8.44 -4.50 6.63
C ALA A 173 -8.28 -4.04 5.16
N CYS A 174 -8.29 -4.96 4.20
CA CYS A 174 -8.26 -4.62 2.78
C CYS A 174 -9.52 -3.86 2.34
N ALA A 175 -10.69 -4.26 2.85
CA ALA A 175 -11.98 -3.65 2.49
C ALA A 175 -12.10 -2.22 3.04
N SER A 176 -11.70 -1.97 4.30
CA SER A 176 -11.73 -0.63 4.90
C SER A 176 -10.83 0.35 4.14
N VAL A 177 -9.64 -0.10 3.72
CA VAL A 177 -8.76 0.70 2.87
C VAL A 177 -9.38 0.92 1.48
N SER A 178 -10.01 -0.11 0.89
CA SER A 178 -10.67 0.00 -0.41
C SER A 178 -11.85 0.96 -0.42
N ALA A 179 -12.63 1.01 0.67
CA ALA A 179 -13.77 1.92 0.81
C ALA A 179 -13.35 3.40 0.68
N ALA A 180 -12.19 3.76 1.22
CA ALA A 180 -11.62 5.09 1.06
C ALA A 180 -11.25 5.44 -0.40
N GLY A 181 -11.04 4.43 -1.26
CA GLY A 181 -10.85 4.58 -2.69
C GLY A 181 -9.50 5.17 -3.12
N PRO A 182 -8.37 4.77 -2.53
CA PRO A 182 -7.07 5.32 -2.90
C PRO A 182 -6.68 4.94 -4.34
N GLU A 183 -5.70 5.67 -4.91
CA GLU A 183 -5.12 5.35 -6.22
C GLU A 183 -3.94 4.38 -6.10
N ILE A 184 -3.28 4.35 -4.94
CA ILE A 184 -2.11 3.51 -4.65
C ILE A 184 -2.44 2.65 -3.43
N PHE A 185 -2.19 1.34 -3.54
CA PHE A 185 -2.25 0.41 -2.41
C PHE A 185 -0.84 -0.05 -2.06
N VAL A 186 -0.47 0.08 -0.78
CA VAL A 186 0.80 -0.41 -0.24
C VAL A 186 0.53 -1.49 0.79
N LEU A 187 1.01 -2.70 0.55
CA LEU A 187 0.82 -3.85 1.43
C LEU A 187 2.18 -4.30 1.97
N ASP A 188 2.28 -4.42 3.28
CA ASP A 188 3.50 -4.90 3.94
C ASP A 188 3.28 -6.31 4.49
N GLU A 189 3.88 -7.33 3.87
CA GLU A 189 3.78 -8.76 4.17
C GLU A 189 2.34 -9.25 4.44
N PRO A 190 1.38 -8.95 3.54
CA PRO A 190 -0.04 -9.19 3.80
C PRO A 190 -0.40 -10.68 3.89
N SER A 191 0.44 -11.59 3.39
CA SER A 191 0.23 -13.04 3.48
C SER A 191 0.82 -13.69 4.74
N ALA A 192 1.51 -12.91 5.58
CA ALA A 192 2.07 -13.43 6.82
C ALA A 192 0.95 -14.03 7.71
N ASN A 193 1.16 -15.24 8.21
CA ASN A 193 0.20 -15.95 9.08
C ASN A 193 -1.16 -16.31 8.44
N LEU A 194 -1.29 -16.29 7.12
CA LEU A 194 -2.48 -16.70 6.40
C LEU A 194 -2.36 -18.14 5.90
N ASP A 195 -3.48 -18.86 5.89
CA ASP A 195 -3.61 -20.15 5.23
C ASP A 195 -3.76 -20.00 3.70
N LEU A 196 -3.64 -21.10 2.96
CA LEU A 196 -3.69 -21.10 1.50
C LEU A 196 -5.01 -20.56 0.93
N LYS A 197 -6.14 -20.79 1.62
CA LYS A 197 -7.44 -20.32 1.18
C LYS A 197 -7.50 -18.78 1.29
N THR A 198 -7.08 -18.25 2.42
CA THR A 198 -7.04 -16.80 2.66
C THR A 198 -6.04 -16.09 1.73
N ILE A 199 -4.90 -16.74 1.41
CA ILE A 199 -3.96 -16.21 0.41
C ILE A 199 -4.60 -16.15 -0.99
N ALA A 200 -5.44 -17.12 -1.36
CA ALA A 200 -6.19 -17.06 -2.61
C ALA A 200 -7.20 -15.90 -2.63
N ASP A 201 -7.88 -15.65 -1.52
CA ASP A 201 -8.78 -14.50 -1.37
C ASP A 201 -7.99 -13.17 -1.49
N LEU A 202 -6.83 -13.06 -0.85
CA LEU A 202 -5.94 -11.90 -0.95
C LEU A 202 -5.48 -11.65 -2.40
N LYS A 203 -5.09 -12.73 -3.12
CA LYS A 203 -4.75 -12.65 -4.55
C LYS A 203 -5.92 -12.07 -5.37
N GLU A 204 -7.14 -12.49 -5.09
CA GLU A 204 -8.33 -11.98 -5.79
C GLU A 204 -8.53 -10.49 -5.53
N ILE A 205 -8.40 -10.04 -4.28
CA ILE A 205 -8.47 -8.62 -3.90
C ILE A 205 -7.43 -7.80 -4.68
N VAL A 206 -6.17 -8.21 -4.67
CA VAL A 206 -5.09 -7.53 -5.40
C VAL A 206 -5.37 -7.50 -6.92
N SER A 207 -5.87 -8.62 -7.47
CA SER A 207 -6.24 -8.70 -8.89
C SER A 207 -7.37 -7.72 -9.25
N ARG A 208 -8.33 -7.52 -8.36
CA ARG A 208 -9.43 -6.55 -8.54
C ARG A 208 -8.91 -5.12 -8.57
N TRP A 209 -8.05 -4.73 -7.60
CA TRP A 209 -7.43 -3.42 -7.59
C TRP A 209 -6.66 -3.15 -8.89
N LYS A 210 -5.83 -4.12 -9.32
CA LYS A 210 -5.09 -4.00 -10.58
C LYS A 210 -6.02 -3.84 -11.79
N LYS A 211 -7.09 -4.64 -11.90
CA LYS A 211 -8.08 -4.53 -12.98
C LYS A 211 -8.81 -3.18 -12.97
N ALA A 212 -8.99 -2.60 -11.79
CA ALA A 212 -9.53 -1.24 -11.62
C ALA A 212 -8.51 -0.13 -11.96
N GLY A 213 -7.31 -0.48 -12.43
CA GLY A 213 -6.25 0.47 -12.82
C GLY A 213 -5.49 1.08 -11.64
N LYS A 214 -5.63 0.51 -10.43
CA LYS A 214 -4.94 0.97 -9.24
C LYS A 214 -3.48 0.53 -9.23
N THR A 215 -2.59 1.38 -8.71
CA THR A 215 -1.19 1.04 -8.48
C THR A 215 -1.07 0.22 -7.19
N VAL A 216 -0.35 -0.90 -7.25
CA VAL A 216 -0.20 -1.77 -6.08
C VAL A 216 1.27 -2.04 -5.82
N VAL A 217 1.71 -1.79 -4.59
CA VAL A 217 3.07 -2.10 -4.11
C VAL A 217 2.95 -3.10 -2.99
N ILE A 218 3.59 -4.24 -3.13
CA ILE A 218 3.50 -5.34 -2.15
C ILE A 218 4.89 -5.71 -1.69
N VAL A 219 5.17 -5.57 -0.40
CA VAL A 219 6.33 -6.18 0.24
C VAL A 219 5.96 -7.62 0.56
N GLU A 220 6.69 -8.60 0.02
CA GLU A 220 6.31 -10.00 0.18
C GLU A 220 7.51 -10.96 0.06
N HIS A 221 7.44 -12.05 0.83
CA HIS A 221 8.37 -13.19 0.75
C HIS A 221 7.77 -14.35 -0.06
N ARG A 222 6.45 -14.50 -0.06
CA ARG A 222 5.73 -15.59 -0.74
C ARG A 222 5.27 -15.14 -2.12
N LEU A 223 6.13 -15.29 -3.13
CA LEU A 223 5.88 -14.78 -4.48
C LEU A 223 4.87 -15.62 -5.29
N TYR A 224 4.66 -16.88 -4.94
CA TYR A 224 3.92 -17.85 -5.76
C TYR A 224 2.47 -17.43 -6.07
N TYR A 225 1.78 -16.74 -5.15
CA TYR A 225 0.39 -16.35 -5.36
C TYR A 225 0.26 -15.07 -6.19
N LEU A 226 1.32 -14.28 -6.32
CA LEU A 226 1.35 -13.02 -7.08
C LEU A 226 1.83 -13.19 -8.52
N ARG A 227 2.25 -14.40 -8.91
CA ARG A 227 2.83 -14.67 -10.23
C ARG A 227 1.99 -14.17 -11.41
N ASP A 228 0.66 -14.35 -11.35
CA ASP A 228 -0.26 -13.95 -12.43
C ASP A 228 -0.78 -12.51 -12.26
N VAL A 229 -0.41 -11.83 -11.19
CA VAL A 229 -0.92 -10.49 -10.83
C VAL A 229 0.16 -9.43 -10.93
N ALA A 230 1.37 -9.72 -10.45
CA ALA A 230 2.49 -8.79 -10.49
C ALA A 230 2.92 -8.50 -11.94
N ASP A 231 3.27 -7.25 -12.22
CA ASP A 231 3.92 -6.86 -13.48
C ASP A 231 5.44 -6.96 -13.34
N ARG A 232 5.95 -6.64 -12.15
CA ARG A 232 7.38 -6.57 -11.87
C ARG A 232 7.69 -7.01 -10.45
N ILE A 233 8.80 -7.69 -10.30
CA ILE A 233 9.37 -8.11 -9.02
C ILE A 233 10.72 -7.40 -8.88
N CYS A 234 10.84 -6.54 -7.85
CA CYS A 234 12.06 -5.81 -7.53
C CYS A 234 12.72 -6.47 -6.32
N TYR A 235 13.92 -6.97 -6.49
CA TYR A 235 14.68 -7.59 -5.41
C TYR A 235 15.55 -6.56 -4.70
N VAL A 236 15.22 -6.32 -3.44
CA VAL A 236 15.93 -5.39 -2.57
C VAL A 236 17.06 -6.12 -1.86
N LYS A 237 18.29 -5.61 -1.99
CA LYS A 237 19.48 -6.12 -1.32
C LYS A 237 20.36 -4.98 -0.88
N ASP A 238 20.88 -5.03 0.33
CA ASP A 238 21.79 -4.04 0.90
C ASP A 238 21.30 -2.57 0.77
N GLY A 239 19.97 -2.37 0.83
CA GLY A 239 19.32 -1.08 0.73
C GLY A 239 19.18 -0.53 -0.69
N GLN A 240 19.32 -1.36 -1.72
CA GLN A 240 19.21 -0.97 -3.13
C GLN A 240 18.30 -1.94 -3.89
N ILE A 241 17.79 -1.52 -5.05
CA ILE A 241 17.17 -2.44 -6.02
C ILE A 241 18.30 -3.15 -6.77
N ALA A 242 18.58 -4.39 -6.39
CA ALA A 242 19.66 -5.17 -6.99
C ALA A 242 19.26 -5.79 -8.33
N TYR A 243 18.00 -6.21 -8.44
CA TYR A 243 17.48 -6.86 -9.65
C TYR A 243 16.01 -6.51 -9.84
N GLU A 244 15.58 -6.50 -11.08
CA GLU A 244 14.19 -6.38 -11.47
C GLU A 244 13.85 -7.46 -12.51
N TRP A 245 12.69 -8.10 -12.37
CA TRP A 245 12.21 -9.12 -13.29
C TRP A 245 10.70 -9.01 -13.48
N THR A 246 10.22 -9.41 -14.61
CA THR A 246 8.84 -9.88 -14.76
C THR A 246 8.68 -11.25 -14.08
N PRO A 247 7.48 -11.64 -13.67
CA PRO A 247 7.24 -12.99 -13.13
C PRO A 247 7.72 -14.11 -14.06
N ALA A 248 7.53 -13.95 -15.37
CA ALA A 248 7.98 -14.92 -16.37
C ALA A 248 9.52 -15.05 -16.45
N GLU A 249 10.24 -13.93 -16.36
CA GLU A 249 11.72 -13.94 -16.34
C GLU A 249 12.26 -14.60 -15.07
N LEU A 250 11.64 -14.35 -13.91
CA LEU A 250 12.03 -15.02 -12.66
C LEU A 250 11.76 -16.52 -12.71
N GLU A 251 10.62 -16.93 -13.26
CA GLU A 251 10.27 -18.35 -13.44
C GLU A 251 11.26 -19.07 -14.39
N ALA A 252 11.67 -18.40 -15.47
CA ALA A 252 12.66 -18.95 -16.41
C ALA A 252 14.03 -19.22 -15.76
N LYS A 253 14.36 -18.53 -14.65
CA LYS A 253 15.59 -18.80 -13.87
C LYS A 253 15.49 -20.08 -13.01
N GLY A 254 14.29 -20.59 -12.80
CA GLY A 254 14.02 -21.83 -12.07
C GLY A 254 13.82 -21.65 -10.57
N ALA A 255 13.13 -22.62 -9.97
CA ALA A 255 12.76 -22.58 -8.56
C ALA A 255 13.97 -22.50 -7.59
N ALA A 256 15.08 -23.16 -7.93
CA ALA A 256 16.30 -23.10 -7.13
C ALA A 256 16.87 -21.68 -7.04
N TYR A 257 16.83 -20.92 -8.14
CA TYR A 257 17.24 -19.52 -8.15
C TYR A 257 16.28 -18.64 -7.32
N ALA A 258 14.97 -18.79 -7.52
CA ALA A 258 13.98 -18.07 -6.74
C ALA A 258 14.13 -18.35 -5.22
N SER A 259 14.38 -19.62 -4.82
CA SER A 259 14.62 -19.98 -3.43
C SER A 259 15.94 -19.45 -2.86
N SER A 260 16.93 -19.11 -3.70
CA SER A 260 18.20 -18.50 -3.25
C SER A 260 18.09 -17.01 -2.95
N LEU A 261 16.96 -16.41 -3.29
CA LEU A 261 16.69 -14.99 -3.07
C LEU A 261 15.97 -14.68 -1.73
N GLY A 262 15.61 -15.71 -0.96
CA GLY A 262 14.95 -15.60 0.36
C GLY A 262 13.47 -15.91 0.30
#